data_ab81fb0753d4514bb04a4d8848500351
#
_entry.id   ab81fb0753d4514bb04a4d8848500351
#
_cell.length_a   1.000
_cell.length_b   1.000
_cell.length_c   1.000
_cell.angle_alpha   90.00
_cell.angle_beta   90.00
_cell.angle_gamma   90.00
#
_symmetry.space_group_name_H-M   'P 1'
#
loop_
_entity.id
_entity.type
_entity.pdbx_description
1 polymer ?
#
loop_
_entity_poly.entity_id
_entity_poly.type
_entity_poly.pdbx_seq_one_letter_code
_entity_poly.pdbx_strand_id
1 'polypeptide(L)'
;MAVFTVNGQKVEPTGNQKLLRFLRDELHLTSVKDGCSEGACGACTVIIDGKTCKACVPDTDLLDGRTVITVEGLTEWEREVYTYAYGKAGAVQCGFCIPGMVMCTKALLDVNKEPTDDEIKYALRNNYCRCTGYVKIMDAVRPVSYTHLTLP
;
A
#
# COMPACT_ATOMS: atom_id res chain seq x y z
N MET A 1 -3.72 -25.52 -6.83
CA MET A 1 -4.03 -24.27 -6.11
C MET A 1 -2.73 -23.52 -5.84
N ALA A 2 -2.78 -22.20 -5.90
CA ALA A 2 -1.58 -21.39 -5.69
C ALA A 2 -1.17 -21.33 -4.22
N VAL A 3 0.11 -21.43 -3.95
CA VAL A 3 0.71 -21.18 -2.63
C VAL A 3 1.62 -19.98 -2.75
N PHE A 4 1.36 -18.94 -1.98
CA PHE A 4 2.15 -17.70 -2.01
C PHE A 4 2.38 -17.17 -0.59
N THR A 5 3.13 -16.10 -0.47
CA THR A 5 3.48 -15.51 0.82
C THR A 5 2.75 -14.18 1.01
N VAL A 6 2.12 -13.98 2.16
CA VAL A 6 1.52 -12.70 2.57
C VAL A 6 2.14 -12.28 3.89
N ASN A 7 2.78 -11.12 3.90
CA ASN A 7 3.44 -10.56 5.08
C ASN A 7 4.38 -11.57 5.79
N GLY A 8 5.12 -12.33 5.01
CA GLY A 8 6.09 -13.32 5.50
C GLY A 8 5.49 -14.69 5.86
N GLN A 9 4.19 -14.89 5.73
CA GLN A 9 3.53 -16.15 6.02
C GLN A 9 3.07 -16.85 4.74
N LYS A 10 3.34 -18.13 4.60
CA LYS A 10 2.81 -18.93 3.49
C LYS A 10 1.30 -19.13 3.67
N VAL A 11 0.58 -18.91 2.59
CA VAL A 11 -0.87 -19.03 2.56
C VAL A 11 -1.33 -19.83 1.35
N GLU A 12 -2.47 -20.48 1.49
CA GLU A 12 -3.13 -21.22 0.42
C GLU A 12 -4.63 -20.87 0.45
N PRO A 13 -5.15 -20.18 -0.55
CA PRO A 13 -6.57 -19.86 -0.61
C PRO A 13 -7.45 -21.10 -0.70
N THR A 14 -8.65 -21.05 -0.14
CA THR A 14 -9.62 -22.14 -0.21
C THR A 14 -10.18 -22.38 -1.62
N GLY A 15 -9.99 -21.41 -2.53
CA GLY A 15 -10.42 -21.49 -3.94
C GLY A 15 -9.94 -20.25 -4.69
N ASN A 16 -10.09 -20.28 -6.01
CA ASN A 16 -9.73 -19.12 -6.83
C ASN A 16 -10.69 -17.95 -6.58
N GLN A 17 -10.14 -16.80 -6.23
CA GLN A 17 -10.89 -15.58 -5.93
C GLN A 17 -10.02 -14.35 -6.16
N LYS A 18 -10.60 -13.15 -6.13
CA LYS A 18 -9.82 -11.91 -6.15
C LYS A 18 -8.93 -11.79 -4.92
N LEU A 19 -7.68 -11.39 -5.10
CA LEU A 19 -6.73 -11.21 -3.99
C LEU A 19 -7.32 -10.30 -2.90
N LEU A 20 -8.02 -9.24 -3.28
CA LEU A 20 -8.69 -8.34 -2.33
C LEU A 20 -9.62 -9.10 -1.36
N ARG A 21 -10.44 -10.01 -1.90
CA ARG A 21 -11.38 -10.81 -1.09
C ARG A 21 -10.62 -11.75 -0.16
N PHE A 22 -9.64 -12.46 -0.69
CA PHE A 22 -8.81 -13.36 0.10
C PHE A 22 -8.13 -12.64 1.27
N LEU A 23 -7.51 -11.47 1.01
CA LEU A 23 -6.86 -10.70 2.06
C LEU A 23 -7.82 -10.22 3.15
N ARG A 24 -9.00 -9.73 2.76
CA ARG A 24 -9.98 -9.19 3.71
C ARG A 24 -10.79 -10.27 4.42
N ASP A 25 -11.30 -11.23 3.68
CA ASP A 25 -12.34 -12.14 4.17
C ASP A 25 -11.75 -13.40 4.80
N GLU A 26 -10.64 -13.93 4.29
CA GLU A 26 -9.96 -15.10 4.85
C GLU A 26 -8.82 -14.73 5.82
N LEU A 27 -7.97 -13.77 5.45
CA LEU A 27 -6.83 -13.38 6.27
C LEU A 27 -7.12 -12.21 7.23
N HIS A 28 -8.30 -11.59 7.12
CA HIS A 28 -8.72 -10.45 7.95
C HIS A 28 -7.77 -9.24 7.92
N LEU A 29 -7.04 -9.07 6.82
CA LEU A 29 -6.15 -7.93 6.58
C LEU A 29 -6.95 -6.75 6.04
N THR A 30 -7.60 -6.03 6.94
CA THR A 30 -8.60 -5.00 6.62
C THR A 30 -8.03 -3.64 6.22
N SER A 31 -6.71 -3.45 6.27
CA SER A 31 -6.07 -2.25 5.72
C SER A 31 -6.24 -2.15 4.21
N VAL A 32 -6.38 -3.29 3.54
CA VAL A 32 -6.64 -3.36 2.09
C VAL A 32 -8.12 -3.02 1.86
N LYS A 33 -8.40 -1.81 1.39
CA LYS A 33 -9.77 -1.27 1.28
C LYS A 33 -10.40 -1.56 -0.08
N ASP A 34 -11.70 -1.83 -0.09
CA ASP A 34 -12.49 -1.98 -1.31
C ASP A 34 -13.25 -0.68 -1.59
N GLY A 35 -12.72 0.14 -2.49
CA GLY A 35 -13.36 1.39 -2.88
C GLY A 35 -14.12 1.33 -4.20
N CYS A 36 -13.73 0.43 -5.12
CA CYS A 36 -14.35 0.34 -6.44
C CYS A 36 -14.49 -1.08 -7.00
N SER A 37 -13.70 -2.04 -6.54
CA SER A 37 -13.62 -3.43 -7.05
C SER A 37 -13.32 -3.57 -8.56
N GLU A 38 -12.87 -2.50 -9.22
CA GLU A 38 -12.69 -2.46 -10.69
C GLU A 38 -11.32 -1.94 -11.13
N GLY A 39 -10.35 -1.88 -10.21
CA GLY A 39 -8.99 -1.46 -10.54
C GLY A 39 -8.79 0.04 -10.73
N ALA A 40 -9.71 0.89 -10.28
CA ALA A 40 -9.64 2.33 -10.49
C ALA A 40 -9.06 3.11 -9.29
N CYS A 41 -9.66 2.98 -8.10
CA CYS A 41 -9.43 3.93 -6.99
C CYS A 41 -8.09 3.80 -6.27
N GLY A 42 -7.43 2.65 -6.32
CA GLY A 42 -6.15 2.42 -5.64
C GLY A 42 -6.22 2.17 -4.13
N ALA A 43 -7.40 2.18 -3.51
CA ALA A 43 -7.55 1.93 -2.08
C ALA A 43 -7.11 0.52 -1.65
N CYS A 44 -7.10 -0.43 -2.57
CA CYS A 44 -6.68 -1.81 -2.37
C CYS A 44 -5.21 -2.07 -2.78
N THR A 45 -4.39 -1.04 -2.96
CA THR A 45 -3.01 -1.21 -3.39
C THR A 45 -2.21 -2.01 -2.36
N VAL A 46 -1.53 -3.03 -2.85
CA VAL A 46 -0.55 -3.86 -2.13
C VAL A 46 0.75 -3.88 -2.91
N ILE A 47 1.81 -4.45 -2.34
CA ILE A 47 3.06 -4.70 -3.05
C ILE A 47 3.17 -6.18 -3.35
N ILE A 48 3.37 -6.52 -4.63
CA ILE A 48 3.63 -7.90 -5.08
C ILE A 48 5.00 -7.92 -5.73
N ASP A 49 5.93 -8.69 -5.16
CA ASP A 49 7.32 -8.80 -5.64
C ASP A 49 7.97 -7.43 -5.88
N GLY A 50 7.79 -6.50 -4.95
CA GLY A 50 8.38 -5.15 -5.00
C GLY A 50 7.63 -4.14 -5.86
N LYS A 51 6.53 -4.51 -6.51
CA LYS A 51 5.74 -3.62 -7.38
C LYS A 51 4.34 -3.42 -6.83
N THR A 52 3.81 -2.20 -6.98
CA THR A 52 2.43 -1.92 -6.60
C THR A 52 1.44 -2.65 -7.49
N CYS A 53 0.42 -3.20 -6.87
CA CYS A 53 -0.68 -3.86 -7.55
C CYS A 53 -2.00 -3.56 -6.82
N LYS A 54 -3.06 -3.35 -7.57
CA LYS A 54 -4.41 -3.21 -7.01
C LYS A 54 -4.99 -4.60 -6.75
N ALA A 55 -5.19 -4.95 -5.49
CA ALA A 55 -5.58 -6.30 -5.07
C ALA A 55 -6.93 -6.77 -5.63
N CYS A 56 -7.78 -5.85 -6.10
CA CYS A 56 -9.03 -6.21 -6.75
C CYS A 56 -8.87 -6.75 -8.19
N VAL A 57 -7.67 -6.68 -8.76
CA VAL A 57 -7.41 -7.09 -10.15
C VAL A 57 -6.99 -8.56 -10.26
N PRO A 58 -5.90 -9.02 -9.61
CA PRO A 58 -5.45 -10.40 -9.80
C PRO A 58 -6.33 -11.41 -9.07
N ASP A 59 -6.47 -12.57 -9.69
CA ASP A 59 -7.01 -13.76 -9.04
C ASP A 59 -5.91 -14.49 -8.27
N THR A 60 -6.26 -15.16 -7.19
CA THR A 60 -5.30 -15.84 -6.30
C THR A 60 -4.50 -16.93 -7.02
N ASP A 61 -5.08 -17.61 -8.01
CA ASP A 61 -4.38 -18.66 -8.77
C ASP A 61 -3.19 -18.14 -9.59
N LEU A 62 -3.13 -16.83 -9.86
CA LEU A 62 -2.03 -16.19 -10.59
C LEU A 62 -0.84 -15.84 -9.69
N LEU A 63 -0.94 -16.08 -8.39
CA LEU A 63 0.04 -15.62 -7.40
C LEU A 63 0.97 -16.71 -6.88
N ASP A 64 0.97 -17.87 -7.48
CA ASP A 64 1.83 -18.98 -7.04
C ASP A 64 3.30 -18.55 -6.97
N GLY A 65 3.94 -18.81 -5.83
CA GLY A 65 5.32 -18.43 -5.55
C GLY A 65 5.57 -16.93 -5.35
N ARG A 66 4.55 -16.08 -5.40
CA ARG A 66 4.70 -14.63 -5.24
C ARG A 66 4.75 -14.21 -3.77
N THR A 67 5.23 -12.99 -3.55
CA THR A 67 5.27 -12.36 -2.22
C THR A 67 4.40 -11.12 -2.21
N VAL A 68 3.40 -11.09 -1.34
CA VAL A 68 2.45 -9.99 -1.17
C VAL A 68 2.72 -9.30 0.17
N ILE A 69 2.78 -7.97 0.15
CA ILE A 69 2.93 -7.14 1.35
C ILE A 69 1.77 -6.17 1.45
N THR A 70 1.13 -6.12 2.61
CA THR A 70 0.10 -5.14 2.98
C THR A 70 0.64 -4.21 4.07
N VAL A 71 -0.14 -3.22 4.49
CA VAL A 71 0.25 -2.31 5.59
C VAL A 71 0.55 -3.08 6.87
N GLU A 72 -0.19 -4.15 7.16
CA GLU A 72 0.07 -4.99 8.33
C GLU A 72 1.42 -5.69 8.30
N GLY A 73 2.04 -5.82 7.12
CA GLY A 73 3.37 -6.40 6.92
C GLY A 73 4.52 -5.39 7.05
N LEU A 74 4.24 -4.11 7.26
CA LEU A 74 5.26 -3.11 7.51
C LEU A 74 5.94 -3.36 8.86
N THR A 75 7.24 -3.03 8.94
CA THR A 75 7.95 -3.06 10.21
C THR A 75 7.35 -2.04 11.18
N GLU A 76 7.56 -2.24 12.49
CA GLU A 76 7.10 -1.28 13.51
C GLU A 76 7.66 0.12 13.22
N TRP A 77 8.95 0.21 12.88
CA TRP A 77 9.59 1.47 12.53
C TRP A 77 8.96 2.14 11.29
N GLU A 78 8.72 1.40 10.23
CA GLU A 78 8.02 1.92 9.05
C GLU A 78 6.63 2.46 9.40
N ARG A 79 5.87 1.73 10.20
CA ARG A 79 4.54 2.19 10.66
C ARG A 79 4.62 3.48 11.45
N GLU A 80 5.58 3.62 12.34
CA GLU A 80 5.81 4.85 13.11
C GLU A 80 6.15 6.03 12.19
N VAL A 81 7.05 5.83 11.23
CA VAL A 81 7.46 6.86 10.27
C VAL A 81 6.27 7.36 9.46
N TYR A 82 5.48 6.46 8.87
CA TYR A 82 4.30 6.84 8.09
C TYR A 82 3.23 7.50 8.94
N THR A 83 2.95 6.96 10.12
CA THR A 83 1.98 7.55 11.06
C THR A 83 2.37 8.97 11.45
N TYR A 84 3.62 9.18 11.79
CA TYR A 84 4.14 10.50 12.15
C TYR A 84 4.05 11.48 10.97
N ALA A 85 4.55 11.10 9.80
CA ALA A 85 4.60 11.99 8.65
C ALA A 85 3.21 12.40 8.14
N TYR A 86 2.31 11.44 8.01
CA TYR A 86 0.93 11.73 7.59
C TYR A 86 0.15 12.51 8.64
N GLY A 87 0.34 12.21 9.91
CA GLY A 87 -0.28 12.94 11.01
C GLY A 87 0.22 14.38 11.10
N LYS A 88 1.53 14.58 11.06
CA LYS A 88 2.15 15.93 11.14
C LYS A 88 1.77 16.83 9.97
N ALA A 89 1.68 16.30 8.77
CA ALA A 89 1.25 17.04 7.58
C ALA A 89 -0.27 17.32 7.56
N GLY A 90 -1.05 16.70 8.45
CA GLY A 90 -2.50 16.79 8.42
C GLY A 90 -3.09 16.14 7.17
N ALA A 91 -2.46 15.09 6.66
CA ALA A 91 -2.83 14.43 5.41
C ALA A 91 -3.97 13.43 5.57
N VAL A 92 -4.44 13.18 6.78
CA VAL A 92 -5.49 12.20 7.06
C VAL A 92 -6.79 12.92 7.39
N GLN A 93 -7.86 12.55 6.71
CA GLN A 93 -9.22 12.94 7.05
C GLN A 93 -10.04 11.68 7.36
N CYS A 94 -10.76 11.09 6.39
CA CYS A 94 -11.47 9.83 6.66
C CYS A 94 -10.53 8.63 6.79
N GLY A 95 -9.32 8.69 6.26
CA GLY A 95 -8.31 7.64 6.34
C GLY A 95 -8.46 6.50 5.33
N PHE A 96 -9.51 6.47 4.54
CA PHE A 96 -9.80 5.35 3.63
C PHE A 96 -8.75 5.16 2.54
N CYS A 97 -8.22 6.23 1.97
CA CYS A 97 -7.19 6.18 0.91
C CYS A 97 -5.78 5.93 1.44
N ILE A 98 -5.54 6.13 2.74
CA ILE A 98 -4.19 6.19 3.31
C ILE A 98 -3.42 4.87 3.18
N PRO A 99 -3.99 3.69 3.47
CA PRO A 99 -3.25 2.44 3.30
C PRO A 99 -2.70 2.25 1.87
N GLY A 100 -3.50 2.53 0.86
CA GLY A 100 -3.06 2.47 -0.54
C GLY A 100 -1.96 3.49 -0.86
N MET A 101 -2.09 4.71 -0.37
CA MET A 101 -1.08 5.77 -0.52
C MET A 101 0.24 5.39 0.14
N VAL A 102 0.19 4.83 1.35
CA VAL A 102 1.39 4.35 2.08
C VAL A 102 2.08 3.24 1.30
N MET A 103 1.36 2.28 0.74
CA MET A 103 1.98 1.20 -0.02
C MET A 103 2.63 1.71 -1.32
N CYS A 104 2.03 2.66 -2.01
CA CYS A 104 2.66 3.31 -3.16
C CYS A 104 3.91 4.09 -2.78
N THR A 105 3.88 4.80 -1.65
CA THR A 105 5.04 5.53 -1.12
C THR A 105 6.17 4.56 -0.75
N LYS A 106 5.85 3.47 -0.06
CA LYS A 106 6.85 2.44 0.28
C LYS A 106 7.51 1.87 -0.96
N ALA A 107 6.74 1.47 -1.96
CA ALA A 107 7.29 0.92 -3.19
C ALA A 107 8.22 1.92 -3.90
N LEU A 108 7.88 3.21 -3.89
CA LEU A 108 8.73 4.26 -4.43
C LEU A 108 10.04 4.38 -3.63
N LEU A 109 9.96 4.47 -2.31
CA LEU A 109 11.13 4.70 -1.45
C LEU A 109 12.03 3.46 -1.35
N ASP A 110 11.54 2.27 -1.59
CA ASP A 110 12.36 1.05 -1.65
C ASP A 110 13.32 1.08 -2.85
N VAL A 111 12.97 1.75 -3.93
CA VAL A 111 13.82 1.87 -5.15
C VAL A 111 14.48 3.23 -5.31
N ASN A 112 13.91 4.29 -4.74
CA ASN A 112 14.43 5.65 -4.83
C ASN A 112 14.29 6.35 -3.47
N LYS A 113 15.39 6.54 -2.77
CA LYS A 113 15.41 7.13 -1.42
C LYS A 113 15.20 8.64 -1.41
N GLU A 114 15.43 9.30 -2.53
CA GLU A 114 15.35 10.77 -2.67
C GLU A 114 14.50 11.15 -3.89
N PRO A 115 13.19 10.82 -3.88
CA PRO A 115 12.33 11.11 -5.02
C PRO A 115 12.07 12.60 -5.17
N THR A 116 11.98 13.04 -6.42
CA THR A 116 11.51 14.38 -6.76
C THR A 116 9.99 14.47 -6.57
N ASP A 117 9.46 15.69 -6.50
CA ASP A 117 8.01 15.91 -6.42
C ASP A 117 7.25 15.25 -7.58
N ASP A 118 7.82 15.28 -8.79
CA ASP A 118 7.19 14.65 -9.95
C ASP A 118 7.18 13.11 -9.85
N GLU A 119 8.22 12.52 -9.31
CA GLU A 119 8.26 11.07 -9.05
C GLU A 119 7.24 10.66 -7.98
N ILE A 120 7.07 11.48 -6.93
CA ILE A 120 6.05 11.25 -5.90
C ILE A 120 4.65 11.33 -6.51
N LYS A 121 4.37 12.38 -7.30
CA LYS A 121 3.08 12.51 -8.01
C LYS A 121 2.80 11.33 -8.91
N TYR A 122 3.81 10.88 -9.64
CA TYR A 122 3.70 9.73 -10.52
C TYR A 122 3.39 8.45 -9.75
N ALA A 123 4.06 8.22 -8.63
CA ALA A 123 3.83 7.05 -7.78
C ALA A 123 2.40 7.02 -7.22
N LEU A 124 1.83 8.17 -6.87
CA LEU A 124 0.51 8.30 -6.28
C LEU A 124 -0.63 8.52 -7.30
N ARG A 125 -0.33 8.61 -8.59
CA ARG A 125 -1.30 8.98 -9.64
C ARG A 125 -2.54 8.10 -9.72
N ASN A 126 -2.45 6.86 -9.29
CA ASN A 126 -3.53 5.88 -9.34
C ASN A 126 -4.27 5.71 -8.01
N ASN A 127 -4.00 6.59 -7.05
CA ASN A 127 -4.65 6.58 -5.74
C ASN A 127 -5.55 7.80 -5.60
N TYR A 128 -6.84 7.58 -5.39
CA TYR A 128 -7.84 8.63 -5.32
C TYR A 128 -8.18 8.97 -3.88
N CYS A 129 -8.25 10.26 -3.61
CA CYS A 129 -8.72 10.78 -2.33
C CYS A 129 -9.79 11.86 -2.57
N ARG A 130 -10.94 11.69 -1.95
CA ARG A 130 -12.06 12.65 -2.06
C ARG A 130 -11.96 13.79 -1.02
N CYS A 131 -11.19 13.58 0.04
CA CYS A 131 -11.19 14.47 1.20
C CYS A 131 -10.12 15.55 1.16
N THR A 132 -8.85 15.19 0.85
CA THR A 132 -7.68 16.02 1.15
C THR A 132 -7.27 16.98 0.04
N GLY A 133 -7.64 16.72 -1.20
CA GLY A 133 -7.13 17.47 -2.37
C GLY A 133 -5.66 17.19 -2.69
N TYR A 134 -5.05 16.15 -2.10
CA TYR A 134 -3.71 15.59 -2.37
C TYR A 134 -2.52 16.41 -1.87
N VAL A 135 -2.59 17.73 -1.71
CA VAL A 135 -1.44 18.58 -1.36
C VAL A 135 -0.78 18.12 -0.05
N LYS A 136 -1.58 17.91 0.98
CA LYS A 136 -1.07 17.46 2.29
C LYS A 136 -0.50 16.03 2.25
N ILE A 137 -0.98 15.20 1.36
CA ILE A 137 -0.41 13.86 1.14
C ILE A 137 0.98 14.00 0.53
N MET A 138 1.16 14.87 -0.44
CA MET A 138 2.49 15.21 -0.99
C MET A 138 3.42 15.72 0.11
N ASP A 139 2.93 16.62 0.96
CA ASP A 139 3.68 17.17 2.09
C ASP A 139 4.05 16.10 3.13
N ALA A 140 3.25 15.03 3.26
CA ALA A 140 3.56 13.91 4.13
C ALA A 140 4.67 13.03 3.55
N VAL A 141 4.67 12.79 2.23
CA VAL A 141 5.63 11.88 1.59
C VAL A 141 7.05 12.44 1.61
N ARG A 142 7.23 13.74 1.40
CA ARG A 142 8.56 14.38 1.40
C ARG A 142 9.35 14.11 2.70
N PRO A 143 8.79 14.35 3.91
CA PRO A 143 9.51 14.05 5.15
C PRO A 143 9.80 12.56 5.35
N VAL A 144 8.99 11.66 4.84
CA VAL A 144 9.25 10.21 4.93
C VAL A 144 10.57 9.88 4.27
N SER A 145 10.89 10.46 3.12
CA SER A 145 12.15 10.22 2.43
C SER A 145 13.36 10.63 3.29
N TYR A 146 13.29 11.76 3.98
CA TYR A 146 14.34 12.21 4.90
C TYR A 146 14.40 11.36 6.18
N THR A 147 13.26 11.06 6.77
CA THR A 147 13.17 10.30 8.02
C THR A 147 13.62 8.85 7.84
N HIS A 148 13.38 8.27 6.67
CA HIS A 148 13.86 6.93 6.31
C HIS A 148 15.39 6.86 6.25
N LEU A 149 16.06 7.99 6.01
CA LEU A 149 17.52 8.11 5.92
C LEU A 149 18.17 8.50 7.24
N THR A 150 17.45 9.15 8.15
CA THR A 150 18.05 9.89 9.29
C THR A 150 17.70 9.34 10.68
N LEU A 151 16.72 8.48 10.81
CA LEU A 151 16.44 7.83 12.10
C LEU A 151 17.20 6.50 12.22
N PRO A 152 17.87 6.28 13.37
CA PRO A 152 18.60 5.05 13.64
C PRO A 152 17.67 3.84 13.77
#